data_815a0e443fc49d3a77b9799dcac1a508
#
_entry.id   815a0e443fc49d3a77b9799dcac1a508
#
_cell.length_a   1.000
_cell.length_b   1.000
_cell.length_c   1.000
_cell.angle_alpha   90.00
_cell.angle_beta   90.00
_cell.angle_gamma   90.00
#
_symmetry.space_group_name_H-M   'P 1'
#
loop_
_entity.id
_entity.type
_entity.pdbx_description
1 polymer ?
#
loop_
_entity_poly.entity_id
_entity_poly.type
_entity_poly.pdbx_seq_one_letter_code
_entity_poly.pdbx_strand_id
1 'polypeptide(L)'
;MANEYPEKLAELKDLFDKEATENLVYPIGASMYTVFFNPSELPSSPLTEWSFYVGQNRIPEAMAPKFVSGRSTLAVIDAEIDKNSEGVFFALGGIASGFTVYLDKGILKAEYNAMTLDRYKITSVSAIPTGKVKIEIETKYDSKERMA
;
A
#
# COMPACT_ATOMS: atom_id res chain seq x y z
N MET A 1 40.76 -6.03 15.53
CA MET A 1 41.02 -5.20 14.32
C MET A 1 40.74 -3.73 14.57
N ALA A 2 39.47 -3.26 14.84
CA ALA A 2 39.20 -1.82 14.99
C ALA A 2 40.00 -1.16 16.15
N ASN A 3 40.21 -1.86 17.25
CA ASN A 3 41.02 -1.38 18.38
C ASN A 3 42.52 -1.48 18.14
N GLU A 4 42.94 -2.26 17.17
CA GLU A 4 44.38 -2.44 16.84
C GLU A 4 44.85 -1.39 15.83
N TYR A 5 43.93 -0.88 15.02
CA TYR A 5 44.22 0.10 13.95
C TYR A 5 43.24 1.29 14.02
N PRO A 6 43.25 2.08 15.08
CA PRO A 6 42.27 3.16 15.23
C PRO A 6 42.40 4.27 14.20
N GLU A 7 43.60 4.56 13.73
CA GLU A 7 43.85 5.56 12.69
C GLU A 7 43.27 5.12 11.34
N LYS A 8 43.45 3.83 10.99
CA LYS A 8 42.87 3.29 9.77
C LYS A 8 41.34 3.24 9.81
N LEU A 9 40.76 3.00 10.99
CA LEU A 9 39.34 3.07 11.18
C LEU A 9 38.81 4.48 10.97
N ALA A 10 39.51 5.50 11.47
CA ALA A 10 39.15 6.90 11.26
C ALA A 10 39.20 7.27 9.79
N GLU A 11 40.29 6.97 9.13
CA GLU A 11 40.43 7.19 7.67
C GLU A 11 39.31 6.56 6.85
N LEU A 12 38.95 5.31 7.15
CA LEU A 12 37.88 4.61 6.42
C LEU A 12 36.50 5.19 6.69
N LYS A 13 36.23 5.70 7.90
CA LYS A 13 34.97 6.41 8.21
C LYS A 13 34.88 7.71 7.43
N ASP A 14 35.92 8.51 7.41
CA ASP A 14 35.95 9.77 6.68
C ASP A 14 35.77 9.55 5.16
N LEU A 15 36.42 8.52 4.63
CA LEU A 15 36.24 8.14 3.24
C LEU A 15 34.80 7.69 2.95
N PHE A 16 34.24 6.87 3.83
CA PHE A 16 32.84 6.44 3.70
C PHE A 16 31.88 7.62 3.72
N ASP A 17 32.03 8.54 4.65
CA ASP A 17 31.15 9.70 4.78
C ASP A 17 31.24 10.62 3.55
N LYS A 18 32.42 10.78 3.01
CA LYS A 18 32.64 11.51 1.76
C LYS A 18 31.90 10.83 0.59
N GLU A 19 32.18 9.56 0.36
CA GLU A 19 31.56 8.80 -0.72
C GLU A 19 30.02 8.73 -0.57
N ALA A 20 29.52 8.53 0.65
CA ALA A 20 28.09 8.49 0.94
C ALA A 20 27.41 9.82 0.66
N THR A 21 28.07 10.93 0.94
CA THR A 21 27.55 12.27 0.64
C THR A 21 27.53 12.56 -0.85
N GLU A 22 28.63 12.27 -1.55
CA GLU A 22 28.76 12.50 -3.00
C GLU A 22 27.77 11.64 -3.81
N ASN A 23 27.48 10.43 -3.33
CA ASN A 23 26.56 9.50 -4.02
C ASN A 23 25.11 9.53 -3.48
N LEU A 24 24.75 10.52 -2.67
CA LEU A 24 23.40 10.70 -2.11
C LEU A 24 22.89 9.46 -1.35
N VAL A 25 23.77 8.78 -0.63
CA VAL A 25 23.42 7.60 0.18
C VAL A 25 22.79 8.00 1.53
N TYR A 26 23.11 9.20 2.01
CA TYR A 26 22.51 9.71 3.24
C TYR A 26 21.10 10.31 3.02
N PRO A 27 20.18 10.16 4.01
CA PRO A 27 20.39 9.44 5.27
C PRO A 27 20.38 7.93 5.11
N ILE A 28 21.30 7.26 5.79
CA ILE A 28 21.28 5.78 5.84
C ILE A 28 20.17 5.38 6.80
N GLY A 29 19.07 4.91 6.23
CA GLY A 29 17.94 4.44 7.01
C GLY A 29 18.24 3.12 7.72
N ALA A 30 17.81 3.01 8.95
CA ALA A 30 17.85 1.75 9.69
C ALA A 30 16.66 0.85 9.37
N SER A 31 16.13 0.95 8.15
CA SER A 31 15.07 0.09 7.62
C SER A 31 13.87 -0.07 8.58
N MET A 32 13.84 -1.15 9.34
CA MET A 32 12.75 -1.45 10.28
C MET A 32 12.65 -0.43 11.42
N TYR A 33 13.76 0.09 11.92
CA TYR A 33 13.76 1.12 12.96
C TYR A 33 13.16 2.44 12.46
N THR A 34 13.46 2.85 11.24
CA THR A 34 12.89 4.06 10.65
C THR A 34 11.37 3.94 10.55
N VAL A 35 10.85 2.77 10.14
CA VAL A 35 9.39 2.54 10.05
C VAL A 35 8.70 2.69 11.40
N PHE A 36 9.30 2.18 12.48
CA PHE A 36 8.67 2.15 13.80
C PHE A 36 8.93 3.40 14.64
N PHE A 37 10.14 3.96 14.56
CA PHE A 37 10.58 5.02 15.47
C PHE A 37 10.63 6.41 14.83
N ASN A 38 10.86 6.49 13.52
CA ASN A 38 10.90 7.75 12.79
C ASN A 38 10.02 7.69 11.52
N PRO A 39 8.72 7.45 11.64
CA PRO A 39 7.84 7.33 10.47
C PRO A 39 7.75 8.62 9.64
N SER A 40 8.11 9.77 10.21
CA SER A 40 8.17 11.06 9.50
C SER A 40 9.30 11.16 8.47
N GLU A 41 10.33 10.34 8.59
CA GLU A 41 11.44 10.28 7.63
C GLU A 41 11.15 9.38 6.43
N LEU A 42 10.09 8.58 6.50
CA LEU A 42 9.69 7.73 5.38
C LEU A 42 9.01 8.56 4.28
N PRO A 43 9.37 8.34 3.02
CA PRO A 43 8.63 8.89 1.91
C PRO A 43 7.17 8.47 2.03
N SER A 44 6.27 9.44 2.05
CA SER A 44 4.83 9.17 2.05
C SER A 44 4.10 10.24 1.26
N SER A 45 3.02 9.84 0.60
CA SER A 45 2.17 10.80 -0.08
C SER A 45 1.45 11.68 0.93
N PRO A 46 1.49 13.01 0.79
CA PRO A 46 0.69 13.94 1.59
C PRO A 46 -0.78 13.95 1.15
N LEU A 47 -1.12 13.26 0.07
CA LEU A 47 -2.46 13.25 -0.49
C LEU A 47 -3.45 12.53 0.43
N THR A 48 -4.67 12.99 0.40
CA THR A 48 -5.84 12.36 1.03
C THR A 48 -6.83 11.83 0.00
N GLU A 49 -6.62 12.20 -1.26
CA GLU A 49 -7.44 11.79 -2.40
C GLU A 49 -6.54 11.40 -3.57
N TRP A 50 -6.92 10.34 -4.26
CA TRP A 50 -6.20 9.79 -5.42
C TRP A 50 -7.19 9.53 -6.55
N SER A 51 -6.76 9.82 -7.77
CA SER A 51 -7.48 9.45 -8.99
C SER A 51 -6.61 8.55 -9.84
N PHE A 52 -7.18 7.44 -10.26
CA PHE A 52 -6.52 6.44 -11.08
C PHE A 52 -7.27 6.23 -12.38
N TYR A 53 -6.53 5.98 -13.44
CA TYR A 53 -7.08 5.78 -14.77
C TYR A 53 -6.68 4.42 -15.33
N VAL A 54 -7.45 3.94 -16.28
CA VAL A 54 -7.14 2.68 -17.00
C VAL A 54 -5.71 2.72 -17.54
N GLY A 55 -4.97 1.64 -17.32
CA GLY A 55 -3.56 1.52 -17.73
C GLY A 55 -2.54 1.98 -16.69
N GLN A 56 -2.96 2.63 -15.60
CA GLN A 56 -2.08 2.86 -14.46
C GLN A 56 -1.91 1.55 -13.69
N ASN A 57 -0.70 1.02 -13.75
CA ASN A 57 -0.33 -0.15 -12.98
C ASN A 57 0.99 0.13 -12.25
N ARG A 58 1.14 -0.36 -11.05
CA ARG A 58 2.28 -0.16 -10.15
C ARG A 58 2.46 1.27 -9.65
N ILE A 59 1.88 1.50 -8.49
CA ILE A 59 2.12 2.69 -7.69
C ILE A 59 2.98 2.27 -6.49
N PRO A 60 4.10 2.95 -6.23
CA PRO A 60 4.91 2.66 -5.05
C PRO A 60 4.06 2.73 -3.77
N GLU A 61 4.28 1.83 -2.84
CA GLU A 61 3.52 1.74 -1.59
C GLU A 61 3.48 3.08 -0.84
N ALA A 62 4.61 3.78 -0.77
CA ALA A 62 4.72 5.07 -0.11
C ALA A 62 3.82 6.16 -0.73
N MET A 63 3.43 6.00 -1.99
CA MET A 63 2.61 6.95 -2.76
C MET A 63 1.19 6.47 -2.97
N ALA A 64 0.88 5.24 -2.56
CA ALA A 64 -0.44 4.63 -2.71
C ALA A 64 -1.41 5.06 -1.60
N PRO A 65 -2.73 5.00 -1.85
CA PRO A 65 -3.72 5.19 -0.79
C PRO A 65 -3.53 4.15 0.31
N LYS A 66 -3.56 4.58 1.55
CA LYS A 66 -3.52 3.67 2.70
C LYS A 66 -4.93 3.12 2.95
N PHE A 67 -5.32 2.14 2.16
CA PHE A 67 -6.58 1.43 2.31
C PHE A 67 -6.44 0.41 3.45
N VAL A 68 -7.43 0.26 4.30
CA VAL A 68 -7.43 -0.75 5.40
C VAL A 68 -6.33 -0.58 6.46
N SER A 69 -5.68 0.56 6.57
CA SER A 69 -4.63 0.80 7.56
C SER A 69 -5.00 1.81 8.63
N GLY A 70 -6.01 1.48 9.46
CA GLY A 70 -6.40 2.32 10.59
C GLY A 70 -7.10 3.61 10.20
N ARG A 71 -7.72 3.66 9.02
CA ARG A 71 -8.50 4.80 8.51
C ARG A 71 -9.73 4.32 7.78
N SER A 72 -10.80 5.09 7.88
CA SER A 72 -11.97 4.90 7.01
C SER A 72 -11.65 5.44 5.62
N THR A 73 -12.06 4.72 4.59
CA THR A 73 -11.80 5.09 3.20
C THR A 73 -13.05 4.88 2.34
N LEU A 74 -13.16 5.66 1.29
CA LEU A 74 -14.17 5.51 0.24
C LEU A 74 -13.45 5.35 -1.11
N ALA A 75 -13.71 4.24 -1.79
CA ALA A 75 -13.32 4.06 -3.17
C ALA A 75 -14.54 4.22 -4.07
N VAL A 76 -14.40 5.03 -5.10
CA VAL A 76 -15.42 5.26 -6.12
C VAL A 76 -14.87 4.78 -7.46
N ILE A 77 -15.61 3.92 -8.13
CA ILE A 77 -15.22 3.33 -9.41
C ILE A 77 -16.32 3.65 -10.44
N ASP A 78 -15.95 4.41 -11.46
CA ASP A 78 -16.77 4.61 -12.64
C ASP A 78 -16.36 3.58 -13.70
N ALA A 79 -17.28 2.70 -14.08
CA ALA A 79 -17.01 1.61 -15.02
C ALA A 79 -18.13 1.44 -16.05
N GLU A 80 -17.77 0.88 -17.18
CA GLU A 80 -18.74 0.39 -18.18
C GLU A 80 -18.68 -1.13 -18.20
N ILE A 81 -19.78 -1.77 -17.85
CA ILE A 81 -19.89 -3.22 -17.65
C ILE A 81 -20.72 -3.82 -18.79
N ASP A 82 -20.20 -4.85 -19.42
CA ASP A 82 -20.92 -5.70 -20.35
C ASP A 82 -21.18 -7.09 -19.76
N LYS A 83 -21.85 -7.95 -20.51
CA LYS A 83 -22.23 -9.31 -20.06
C LYS A 83 -21.03 -10.23 -19.80
N ASN A 84 -19.88 -9.90 -20.38
CA ASN A 84 -18.65 -10.69 -20.30
C ASN A 84 -17.56 -9.99 -19.47
N SER A 85 -17.89 -8.85 -18.86
CA SER A 85 -16.93 -8.11 -18.05
C SER A 85 -16.53 -8.91 -16.83
N GLU A 86 -15.23 -9.15 -16.71
CA GLU A 86 -14.57 -9.80 -15.60
C GLU A 86 -13.22 -9.12 -15.33
N GLY A 87 -12.74 -9.20 -14.12
CA GLY A 87 -11.39 -8.72 -13.79
C GLY A 87 -11.32 -7.88 -12.55
N VAL A 88 -10.13 -7.37 -12.27
CA VAL A 88 -9.79 -6.60 -11.08
C VAL A 88 -9.95 -5.12 -11.37
N PHE A 89 -10.75 -4.43 -10.57
CA PHE A 89 -10.84 -2.97 -10.59
C PHE A 89 -9.60 -2.35 -9.95
N PHE A 90 -9.26 -2.79 -8.76
CA PHE A 90 -8.00 -2.44 -8.12
C PHE A 90 -7.55 -3.51 -7.12
N ALA A 91 -6.25 -3.55 -6.89
CA ALA A 91 -5.63 -4.35 -5.84
C ALA A 91 -4.55 -3.53 -5.15
N LEU A 92 -4.55 -3.58 -3.83
CA LEU A 92 -3.57 -2.94 -2.97
C LEU A 92 -2.98 -3.99 -2.05
N GLY A 93 -1.70 -3.97 -1.86
CA GLY A 93 -1.05 -4.84 -0.90
C GLY A 93 0.22 -5.48 -1.40
N GLY A 94 0.75 -6.34 -0.58
CA GLY A 94 1.96 -7.10 -0.81
C GLY A 94 1.75 -8.57 -0.50
N ILE A 95 2.85 -9.25 -0.20
CA ILE A 95 2.88 -10.71 0.00
C ILE A 95 2.08 -11.14 1.24
N ALA A 96 2.09 -10.33 2.30
CA ALA A 96 1.51 -10.69 3.58
C ALA A 96 0.05 -10.27 3.71
N SER A 97 -0.32 -9.09 3.22
CA SER A 97 -1.68 -8.58 3.34
C SER A 97 -2.08 -7.75 2.14
N GLY A 98 -3.38 -7.61 1.93
CA GLY A 98 -3.88 -6.82 0.82
C GLY A 98 -5.38 -6.76 0.75
N PHE A 99 -5.84 -5.82 -0.08
CA PHE A 99 -7.24 -5.63 -0.38
C PHE A 99 -7.44 -5.60 -1.90
N THR A 100 -8.43 -6.30 -2.39
CA THR A 100 -8.75 -6.32 -3.81
C THR A 100 -10.25 -6.22 -4.04
N VAL A 101 -10.60 -5.55 -5.14
CA VAL A 101 -11.98 -5.47 -5.63
C VAL A 101 -12.00 -5.95 -7.06
N TYR A 102 -12.88 -6.88 -7.35
CA TYR A 102 -12.95 -7.52 -8.65
C TYR A 102 -14.37 -7.96 -9.01
N LEU A 103 -14.59 -8.13 -10.31
CA LEU A 103 -15.80 -8.67 -10.89
C LEU A 103 -15.54 -10.11 -11.34
N ASP A 104 -16.39 -11.02 -10.92
CA ASP A 104 -16.36 -12.43 -11.30
C ASP A 104 -17.76 -12.87 -11.72
N LYS A 105 -17.94 -13.16 -13.01
CA LYS A 105 -19.22 -13.56 -13.62
C LYS A 105 -20.39 -12.62 -13.28
N GLY A 106 -20.13 -11.33 -13.34
CA GLY A 106 -21.09 -10.28 -13.03
C GLY A 106 -21.30 -10.01 -11.53
N ILE A 107 -20.67 -10.76 -10.65
CA ILE A 107 -20.75 -10.58 -9.19
C ILE A 107 -19.58 -9.76 -8.71
N LEU A 108 -19.87 -8.64 -8.02
CA LEU A 108 -18.83 -7.84 -7.39
C LEU A 108 -18.33 -8.51 -6.12
N LYS A 109 -17.02 -8.60 -5.98
CA LYS A 109 -16.37 -9.16 -4.82
C LYS A 109 -15.30 -8.22 -4.30
N ALA A 110 -15.23 -8.09 -2.97
CA ALA A 110 -14.15 -7.43 -2.27
C ALA A 110 -13.51 -8.42 -1.29
N GLU A 111 -12.19 -8.51 -1.29
CA GLU A 111 -11.48 -9.46 -0.44
C GLU A 111 -10.33 -8.76 0.28
N TYR A 112 -10.28 -8.93 1.60
CA TYR A 112 -9.19 -8.49 2.45
C TYR A 112 -8.43 -9.70 2.99
N ASN A 113 -7.14 -9.75 2.69
CA ASN A 113 -6.21 -10.72 3.24
C ASN A 113 -5.50 -10.09 4.44
N ALA A 114 -5.78 -10.60 5.64
CA ALA A 114 -5.18 -10.13 6.88
C ALA A 114 -3.96 -11.01 7.22
N MET A 115 -2.78 -10.57 6.84
CA MET A 115 -1.48 -11.20 7.18
C MET A 115 -1.37 -12.68 6.80
N THR A 116 -2.09 -13.13 5.79
CA THR A 116 -2.23 -14.54 5.37
C THR A 116 -2.88 -15.47 6.40
N LEU A 117 -3.27 -14.94 7.54
CA LEU A 117 -3.94 -15.69 8.60
C LEU A 117 -5.44 -15.80 8.35
N ASP A 118 -6.05 -14.66 8.06
CA ASP A 118 -7.49 -14.56 7.82
C ASP A 118 -7.79 -13.91 6.48
N ARG A 119 -8.92 -14.31 5.89
CA ARG A 119 -9.45 -13.72 4.66
C ARG A 119 -10.92 -13.36 4.84
N TYR A 120 -11.19 -12.09 4.64
CA TYR A 120 -12.54 -11.54 4.69
C TYR A 120 -13.02 -11.26 3.29
N LYS A 121 -14.18 -11.81 2.93
CA LYS A 121 -14.76 -11.67 1.61
C LYS A 121 -16.17 -11.13 1.70
N ILE A 122 -16.42 -10.09 0.93
CA ILE A 122 -17.74 -9.51 0.72
C ILE A 122 -18.13 -9.78 -0.72
N THR A 123 -19.38 -10.15 -0.92
CA THR A 123 -19.91 -10.48 -2.26
C THR A 123 -21.25 -9.76 -2.42
N SER A 124 -21.47 -9.14 -3.59
CA SER A 124 -22.76 -8.53 -3.89
C SER A 124 -23.88 -9.57 -3.92
N VAL A 125 -25.05 -9.18 -3.47
CA VAL A 125 -26.23 -10.07 -3.41
C VAL A 125 -26.71 -10.45 -4.82
N SER A 126 -26.52 -9.56 -5.79
CA SER A 126 -26.92 -9.75 -7.18
C SER A 126 -25.81 -9.32 -8.13
N ALA A 127 -25.93 -9.74 -9.40
CA ALA A 127 -25.05 -9.26 -10.46
C ALA A 127 -25.17 -7.74 -10.63
N ILE A 128 -24.06 -7.09 -10.95
CA ILE A 128 -24.05 -5.67 -11.29
C ILE A 128 -24.76 -5.47 -12.62
N PRO A 129 -25.55 -4.39 -12.77
CA PRO A 129 -26.19 -4.09 -14.03
C PRO A 129 -25.16 -3.82 -15.14
N THR A 130 -25.49 -4.16 -16.37
CA THR A 130 -24.70 -3.79 -17.55
C THR A 130 -24.88 -2.31 -17.90
N GLY A 131 -23.89 -1.73 -18.54
CA GLY A 131 -23.84 -0.31 -18.91
C GLY A 131 -22.92 0.48 -18.01
N LYS A 132 -23.12 1.79 -17.94
CA LYS A 132 -22.36 2.68 -17.09
C LYS A 132 -22.81 2.56 -15.64
N VAL A 133 -21.91 2.21 -14.78
CA VAL A 133 -22.15 2.00 -13.34
C VAL A 133 -21.18 2.80 -12.51
N LYS A 134 -21.64 3.22 -11.35
CA LYS A 134 -20.83 3.78 -10.30
C LYS A 134 -20.83 2.81 -9.11
N ILE A 135 -19.67 2.36 -8.71
CA ILE A 135 -19.48 1.44 -7.58
C ILE A 135 -18.81 2.21 -6.46
N GLU A 136 -19.41 2.17 -5.30
CA GLU A 136 -18.86 2.81 -4.09
C GLU A 136 -18.56 1.73 -3.05
N ILE A 137 -17.33 1.77 -2.52
CA ILE A 137 -16.86 0.83 -1.51
C ILE A 137 -16.35 1.65 -0.33
N GLU A 138 -17.13 1.62 0.73
CA GLU A 138 -16.77 2.27 1.99
C GLU A 138 -16.14 1.25 2.94
N THR A 139 -14.99 1.58 3.49
CA THR A 139 -14.39 0.85 4.60
C THR A 139 -14.42 1.72 5.84
N LYS A 140 -14.96 1.21 6.91
CA LYS A 140 -15.01 1.91 8.21
C LYS A 140 -14.00 1.30 9.16
N TYR A 141 -13.17 2.15 9.72
CA TYR A 141 -12.25 1.76 10.78
C TYR A 141 -12.87 2.07 12.14
N ASP A 142 -13.07 1.05 12.93
CA ASP A 142 -13.47 1.20 14.36
C ASP A 142 -12.26 0.94 15.25
N SER A 143 -11.83 1.97 15.97
CA SER A 143 -10.71 1.86 16.91
C SER A 143 -11.04 1.03 18.16
N LYS A 144 -12.32 0.79 18.44
CA LYS A 144 -12.78 0.05 19.63
C LYS A 144 -12.69 -1.46 19.46
N GLU A 145 -12.78 -1.98 18.23
CA GLU A 145 -12.70 -3.41 17.96
C GLU A 145 -11.26 -3.97 17.95
N ARG A 146 -10.26 -3.12 18.09
CA ARG A 146 -8.85 -3.53 18.02
C ARG A 146 -8.31 -4.20 19.28
N MET A 147 -9.11 -4.30 20.34
CA MET A 147 -8.72 -4.85 21.64
C MET A 147 -9.55 -6.06 22.10
N ALA A 148 -10.18 -6.75 21.16
CA ALA A 148 -10.89 -8.01 21.44
C ALA A 148 -10.09 -9.22 20.96
#